data_df4a93ef2821a0d112a4aa80b2d8485a
#
_entry.id   df4a93ef2821a0d112a4aa80b2d8485a
#
_cell.length_a   1.000
_cell.length_b   1.000
_cell.length_c   1.000
_cell.angle_alpha   90.00
_cell.angle_beta   90.00
_cell.angle_gamma   90.00
#
_symmetry.space_group_name_H-M   'P 1'
#
loop_
_entity.id
_entity.type
_entity.pdbx_description
1 polymer ?
#
loop_
_entity_poly.entity_id
_entity_poly.type
_entity_poly.pdbx_seq_one_letter_code
_entity_poly.pdbx_strand_id
1 'polypeptide(L)'
;MINDTDAELLVSFHQNKFSQPKYRGTQVFYGRLNERSKYIAQAVQKNVKQLMQPENGREAKLSGKSIYLLYHCTKPAILVECGFLSNADELSNLKKREYQKKICFAVMCGVIVENSVLK
;
A
#
# COMPACT_ATOMS: atom_id res chain seq x y z
N MET A 1 -14.79 -13.44 -8.89
CA MET A 1 -14.04 -12.48 -8.07
C MET A 1 -12.60 -12.41 -8.56
N ILE A 2 -11.73 -11.75 -7.83
CA ILE A 2 -10.34 -11.49 -8.31
C ILE A 2 -9.58 -12.78 -8.66
N ASN A 3 -9.77 -13.86 -7.91
CA ASN A 3 -9.09 -15.13 -8.16
C ASN A 3 -9.48 -15.77 -9.49
N ASP A 4 -10.64 -15.45 -10.00
CA ASP A 4 -11.18 -16.02 -11.24
C ASP A 4 -10.87 -15.17 -12.48
N THR A 5 -10.13 -14.10 -12.31
CA THR A 5 -9.76 -13.18 -13.39
C THR A 5 -8.37 -13.48 -13.93
N ASP A 6 -8.01 -12.87 -15.05
CA ASP A 6 -6.67 -12.92 -15.62
C ASP A 6 -5.72 -11.90 -15.00
N ALA A 7 -6.16 -11.19 -13.96
CA ALA A 7 -5.32 -10.21 -13.29
C ALA A 7 -4.06 -10.85 -12.73
N GLU A 8 -2.93 -10.18 -12.90
CA GLU A 8 -1.63 -10.66 -12.40
C GLU A 8 -1.31 -10.09 -11.01
N LEU A 9 -2.02 -9.05 -10.58
CA LEU A 9 -1.75 -8.33 -9.35
C LEU A 9 -3.00 -7.59 -8.91
N LEU A 10 -3.25 -7.59 -7.60
CA LEU A 10 -4.28 -6.73 -6.99
C LEU A 10 -3.59 -5.61 -6.21
N VAL A 11 -3.93 -4.38 -6.53
CA VAL A 11 -3.51 -3.21 -5.77
C VAL A 11 -4.76 -2.46 -5.31
N SER A 12 -4.92 -2.32 -4.02
CA SER A 12 -6.04 -1.60 -3.43
C SER A 12 -5.53 -0.34 -2.72
N PHE A 13 -6.21 0.78 -2.91
CA PHE A 13 -5.87 2.04 -2.26
C PHE A 13 -6.96 2.41 -1.26
N HIS A 14 -6.55 2.72 -0.04
CA HIS A 14 -7.45 3.14 1.02
C HIS A 14 -6.94 4.36 1.75
N GLN A 15 -7.84 5.07 2.39
CA GLN A 15 -7.53 6.16 3.30
C GLN A 15 -8.12 5.80 4.65
N ASN A 16 -7.27 5.73 5.65
CA ASN A 16 -7.68 5.25 6.96
C ASN A 16 -8.27 6.38 7.82
N LYS A 17 -9.05 5.99 8.82
CA LYS A 17 -9.56 6.89 9.85
C LYS A 17 -9.38 6.23 11.20
N PHE A 18 -8.77 6.95 12.13
CA PHE A 18 -8.54 6.44 13.47
C PHE A 18 -8.93 7.49 14.49
N SER A 19 -9.31 7.07 15.71
CA SER A 19 -9.80 7.98 16.75
C SER A 19 -8.74 8.97 17.25
N GLN A 20 -7.45 8.63 17.08
CA GLN A 20 -6.36 9.48 17.57
C GLN A 20 -5.71 10.24 16.42
N PRO A 21 -5.76 11.59 16.42
CA PRO A 21 -5.20 12.40 15.34
C PRO A 21 -3.68 12.31 15.16
N LYS A 22 -2.97 11.74 16.12
CA LYS A 22 -1.51 11.59 16.05
C LYS A 22 -1.04 10.56 15.04
N TYR A 23 -1.91 9.62 14.65
CA TYR A 23 -1.53 8.58 13.70
C TYR A 23 -1.38 9.15 12.29
N ARG A 24 -0.25 8.83 11.68
CA ARG A 24 0.08 9.30 10.34
C ARG A 24 1.03 8.35 9.63
N GLY A 25 1.20 8.56 8.33
CA GLY A 25 2.12 7.81 7.49
C GLY A 25 1.45 6.72 6.68
N THR A 26 1.91 6.53 5.45
CA THR A 26 1.46 5.46 4.57
C THR A 26 1.94 4.11 5.11
N GLN A 27 1.08 3.10 5.04
CA GLN A 27 1.46 1.73 5.36
C GLN A 27 0.92 0.78 4.31
N VAL A 28 1.75 -0.16 3.87
CA VAL A 28 1.38 -1.15 2.87
C VAL A 28 1.17 -2.51 3.54
N PHE A 29 0.01 -3.10 3.28
CA PHE A 29 -0.32 -4.45 3.74
C PHE A 29 -0.22 -5.42 2.58
N TYR A 30 0.15 -6.68 2.85
CA TYR A 30 0.25 -7.70 1.82
C TYR A 30 -0.54 -8.96 2.15
N GLY A 31 -1.01 -9.63 1.10
CA GLY A 31 -1.75 -10.89 1.22
C GLY A 31 -0.84 -12.05 1.59
N ARG A 32 -1.41 -13.06 2.25
CA ARG A 32 -0.68 -14.21 2.78
C ARG A 32 -0.48 -15.37 1.81
N LEU A 33 -1.33 -15.46 0.78
CA LEU A 33 -1.38 -16.66 -0.08
C LEU A 33 -0.37 -16.66 -1.22
N ASN A 34 0.20 -15.52 -1.56
CA ASN A 34 1.20 -15.43 -2.61
C ASN A 34 2.43 -14.69 -2.09
N GLU A 35 3.56 -15.37 -2.07
CA GLU A 35 4.79 -14.83 -1.47
C GLU A 35 5.32 -13.58 -2.16
N ARG A 36 4.99 -13.36 -3.43
CA ARG A 36 5.38 -12.14 -4.15
C ARG A 36 4.77 -10.89 -3.54
N SER A 37 3.62 -11.03 -2.88
CA SER A 37 2.94 -9.90 -2.23
C SER A 37 3.84 -9.19 -1.24
N LYS A 38 4.57 -9.94 -0.42
CA LYS A 38 5.47 -9.38 0.58
C LYS A 38 6.56 -8.51 -0.05
N TYR A 39 7.21 -9.02 -1.09
CA TYR A 39 8.30 -8.29 -1.73
C TYR A 39 7.81 -7.03 -2.43
N ILE A 40 6.66 -7.10 -3.09
CA ILE A 40 6.03 -5.94 -3.72
C ILE A 40 5.68 -4.89 -2.66
N ALA A 41 5.07 -5.32 -1.57
CA ALA A 41 4.70 -4.41 -0.48
C ALA A 41 5.93 -3.71 0.13
N GLN A 42 7.01 -4.45 0.33
CA GLN A 42 8.25 -3.89 0.87
C GLN A 42 8.85 -2.86 -0.06
N ALA A 43 8.85 -3.12 -1.37
CA ALA A 43 9.37 -2.18 -2.37
C ALA A 43 8.53 -0.90 -2.39
N VAL A 44 7.21 -1.03 -2.36
CA VAL A 44 6.29 0.11 -2.34
C VAL A 44 6.48 0.93 -1.06
N GLN A 45 6.54 0.27 0.09
CA GLN A 45 6.74 0.95 1.39
C GLN A 45 8.05 1.74 1.39
N LYS A 46 9.12 1.13 0.90
CA LYS A 46 10.43 1.78 0.80
C LYS A 46 10.36 3.01 -0.11
N ASN A 47 9.72 2.88 -1.28
CA ASN A 47 9.61 3.99 -2.22
C ASN A 47 8.84 5.16 -1.64
N VAL A 48 7.72 4.90 -0.96
CA VAL A 48 6.93 5.96 -0.32
C VAL A 48 7.78 6.71 0.70
N LYS A 49 8.52 5.99 1.54
CA LYS A 49 9.40 6.61 2.53
C LYS A 49 10.46 7.49 1.88
N GLN A 50 11.13 6.96 0.86
CA GLN A 50 12.25 7.66 0.22
C GLN A 50 11.79 8.87 -0.59
N LEU A 51 10.67 8.75 -1.29
CA LEU A 51 10.22 9.78 -2.21
C LEU A 51 9.44 10.89 -1.53
N MET A 52 8.73 10.60 -0.43
CA MET A 52 7.79 11.57 0.11
C MET A 52 7.58 11.55 1.62
N GLN A 53 8.03 10.53 2.32
CA GLN A 53 7.81 10.41 3.77
C GLN A 53 9.05 9.88 4.48
N PRO A 54 10.16 10.63 4.48
CA PRO A 54 11.41 10.14 5.08
C PRO A 54 11.32 9.90 6.59
N GLU A 55 10.38 10.57 7.27
CA GLU A 55 10.15 10.41 8.71
C GLU A 55 9.23 9.23 9.05
N ASN A 56 8.64 8.57 8.04
CA ASN A 56 7.71 7.47 8.25
C ASN A 56 8.47 6.22 8.71
N GLY A 57 8.17 5.75 9.93
CA GLY A 57 8.78 4.54 10.50
C GLY A 57 8.02 3.25 10.24
N ARG A 58 6.91 3.30 9.49
CA ARG A 58 6.09 2.12 9.24
C ARG A 58 6.77 1.15 8.27
N GLU A 59 6.51 -0.13 8.46
CA GLU A 59 7.01 -1.18 7.58
C GLU A 59 5.83 -1.91 6.91
N ALA A 60 6.08 -2.56 5.78
CA ALA A 60 5.10 -3.42 5.15
C ALA A 60 4.66 -4.51 6.13
N LYS A 61 3.36 -4.79 6.18
CA LYS A 61 2.77 -5.65 7.19
C LYS A 61 1.88 -6.71 6.57
N LEU A 62 1.97 -7.94 7.09
CA LEU A 62 1.05 -9.01 6.70
C LEU A 62 -0.37 -8.64 7.11
N SER A 63 -1.32 -8.76 6.18
CA SER A 63 -2.72 -8.48 6.49
C SER A 63 -3.33 -9.62 7.29
N GLY A 64 -4.19 -9.25 8.24
CA GLY A 64 -4.99 -10.22 8.98
C GLY A 64 -6.33 -10.48 8.30
N LYS A 65 -7.19 -11.23 9.00
CA LYS A 65 -8.52 -11.61 8.51
C LYS A 65 -9.44 -10.41 8.26
N SER A 66 -9.18 -9.29 8.94
CA SER A 66 -10.00 -8.08 8.83
C SER A 66 -9.97 -7.47 7.42
N ILE A 67 -8.92 -7.75 6.65
CA ILE A 67 -8.84 -7.31 5.25
C ILE A 67 -9.18 -8.52 4.37
N TYR A 68 -10.47 -8.79 4.26
CA TYR A 68 -10.99 -9.98 3.57
C TYR A 68 -10.42 -10.16 2.16
N LEU A 69 -10.36 -9.08 1.40
CA LEU A 69 -9.89 -9.13 0.01
C LEU A 69 -8.46 -9.66 -0.09
N LEU A 70 -7.55 -9.15 0.74
CA LEU A 70 -6.16 -9.62 0.75
C LEU A 70 -6.05 -11.02 1.33
N TYR A 71 -6.82 -11.30 2.38
CA TYR A 71 -6.75 -12.58 3.09
C TYR A 71 -7.05 -13.76 2.19
N HIS A 72 -7.98 -13.60 1.26
CA HIS A 72 -8.43 -14.69 0.37
C HIS A 72 -7.87 -14.61 -1.05
N CYS A 73 -7.12 -13.57 -1.40
CA CYS A 73 -6.57 -13.44 -2.75
C CYS A 73 -5.39 -14.38 -2.95
N THR A 74 -5.46 -15.20 -4.00
CA THR A 74 -4.39 -16.16 -4.36
C THR A 74 -3.32 -15.52 -5.25
N LYS A 75 -3.62 -14.38 -5.84
CA LYS A 75 -2.69 -13.62 -6.67
C LYS A 75 -1.83 -12.70 -5.79
N PRO A 76 -0.71 -12.19 -6.31
CA PRO A 76 0.01 -11.14 -5.59
C PRO A 76 -0.96 -10.00 -5.26
N ALA A 77 -0.99 -9.57 -4.00
CA ALA A 77 -1.98 -8.60 -3.53
C ALA A 77 -1.40 -7.70 -2.47
N ILE A 78 -1.58 -6.39 -2.66
CA ILE A 78 -1.22 -5.38 -1.66
C ILE A 78 -2.37 -4.40 -1.46
N LEU A 79 -2.41 -3.80 -0.27
CA LEU A 79 -3.32 -2.70 0.05
C LEU A 79 -2.47 -1.55 0.57
N VAL A 80 -2.60 -0.39 -0.07
CA VAL A 80 -1.88 0.82 0.30
C VAL A 80 -2.81 1.71 1.13
N GLU A 81 -2.56 1.78 2.44
CA GLU A 81 -3.18 2.77 3.31
C GLU A 81 -2.43 4.08 3.13
N CYS A 82 -3.01 5.00 2.36
CA CYS A 82 -2.33 6.23 1.95
C CYS A 82 -2.04 7.18 3.10
N GLY A 83 -2.89 7.16 4.12
CA GLY A 83 -2.73 8.02 5.29
C GLY A 83 -3.99 8.04 6.14
N PHE A 84 -3.99 8.85 7.18
CA PHE A 84 -5.09 8.91 8.15
C PHE A 84 -5.88 10.20 8.00
N LEU A 85 -7.14 10.08 7.63
CA LEU A 85 -8.04 11.23 7.46
C LEU A 85 -8.27 12.00 8.77
N SER A 86 -8.05 11.33 9.90
CA SER A 86 -8.15 11.93 11.23
C SER A 86 -6.97 12.83 11.60
N ASN A 87 -5.88 12.79 10.84
CA ASN A 87 -4.75 13.69 11.02
C ASN A 87 -4.90 14.86 10.04
N ALA A 88 -4.91 16.10 10.55
CA ALA A 88 -5.19 17.28 9.74
C ALA A 88 -4.17 17.49 8.59
N ASP A 89 -2.90 17.25 8.86
CA ASP A 89 -1.85 17.39 7.84
C ASP A 89 -2.00 16.33 6.76
N GLU A 90 -2.26 15.09 7.14
CA GLU A 90 -2.49 13.99 6.21
C GLU A 90 -3.72 14.24 5.35
N LEU A 91 -4.82 14.66 5.98
CA LEU A 91 -6.05 14.98 5.26
C LEU A 91 -5.81 16.07 4.22
N SER A 92 -5.09 17.13 4.61
CA SER A 92 -4.73 18.22 3.70
C SER A 92 -3.92 17.71 2.51
N ASN A 93 -2.92 16.86 2.76
CA ASN A 93 -2.08 16.28 1.71
C ASN A 93 -2.88 15.34 0.79
N LEU A 94 -3.70 14.48 1.37
CA LEU A 94 -4.46 13.49 0.60
C LEU A 94 -5.47 14.12 -0.35
N LYS A 95 -5.89 15.36 -0.10
CA LYS A 95 -6.73 16.13 -1.01
C LYS A 95 -5.99 16.74 -2.18
N LYS A 96 -4.67 16.85 -2.10
CA LYS A 96 -3.86 17.49 -3.14
C LYS A 96 -3.55 16.51 -4.26
N ARG A 97 -3.81 16.95 -5.49
CA ARG A 97 -3.56 16.14 -6.69
C ARG A 97 -2.10 15.73 -6.81
N GLU A 98 -1.18 16.64 -6.52
CA GLU A 98 0.25 16.35 -6.62
C GLU A 98 0.69 15.29 -5.61
N TYR A 99 0.13 15.29 -4.42
CA TYR A 99 0.41 14.26 -3.41
C TYR A 99 -0.12 12.90 -3.86
N GLN A 100 -1.34 12.87 -4.38
CA GLN A 100 -1.95 11.65 -4.91
C GLN A 100 -1.10 11.05 -6.05
N LYS A 101 -0.61 11.90 -6.95
CA LYS A 101 0.27 11.47 -8.05
C LYS A 101 1.58 10.88 -7.53
N LYS A 102 2.17 11.47 -6.49
CA LYS A 102 3.40 10.95 -5.90
C LYS A 102 3.22 9.57 -5.29
N ILE A 103 2.11 9.36 -4.57
CA ILE A 103 1.79 8.04 -4.01
C ILE A 103 1.65 7.02 -5.15
N CYS A 104 0.87 7.35 -6.18
CA CYS A 104 0.67 6.45 -7.31
C CYS A 104 1.98 6.13 -8.02
N PHE A 105 2.85 7.11 -8.19
CA PHE A 105 4.16 6.92 -8.81
C PHE A 105 5.04 5.98 -7.97
N ALA A 106 5.08 6.19 -6.67
CA ALA A 106 5.86 5.35 -5.76
C ALA A 106 5.39 3.89 -5.80
N VAL A 107 4.06 3.69 -5.81
CA VAL A 107 3.47 2.36 -5.91
C VAL A 107 3.81 1.71 -7.25
N MET A 108 3.63 2.42 -8.33
CA MET A 108 3.90 1.92 -9.68
C MET A 108 5.37 1.49 -9.83
N CYS A 109 6.29 2.32 -9.38
CA CYS A 109 7.72 2.00 -9.44
C CYS A 109 8.06 0.74 -8.65
N GLY A 110 7.50 0.58 -7.45
CA GLY A 110 7.71 -0.60 -6.63
C GLY A 110 7.18 -1.86 -7.28
N VAL A 111 5.97 -1.79 -7.86
CA VAL A 111 5.36 -2.91 -8.56
C VAL A 111 6.18 -3.31 -9.78
N ILE A 112 6.59 -2.35 -10.60
CA ILE A 112 7.33 -2.63 -11.83
C ILE A 112 8.68 -3.27 -11.53
N VAL A 113 9.43 -2.72 -10.59
CA VAL A 113 10.76 -3.22 -10.24
C VAL A 113 10.68 -4.65 -9.71
N GLU A 114 9.80 -4.90 -8.74
CA GLU A 114 9.68 -6.23 -8.15
C GLU A 114 9.12 -7.25 -9.14
N ASN A 115 8.20 -6.85 -9.99
CA ASN A 115 7.65 -7.73 -11.01
C ASN A 115 8.73 -8.15 -12.01
N SER A 116 9.66 -7.26 -12.36
CA SER A 116 10.80 -7.57 -13.22
C SER A 116 11.77 -8.53 -12.56
N VAL A 117 12.06 -8.33 -11.28
CA VAL A 117 13.01 -9.17 -10.52
C VAL A 117 12.45 -10.57 -10.29
N LEU A 118 11.14 -10.69 -10.03
CA LEU A 118 10.51 -11.95 -9.67
C LEU A 118 10.03 -12.78 -10.87
N LYS A 119 10.13 -12.23 -12.04
CA LYS A 119 9.89 -13.00 -13.28
C LYS A 119 11.15 -13.73 -13.68
#